data_e0b4a4aeae6f7639b56df0017779b844
#
_entry.id   e0b4a4aeae6f7639b56df0017779b844
#
_cell.length_a   1.000
_cell.length_b   1.000
_cell.length_c   1.000
_cell.angle_alpha   90.00
_cell.angle_beta   90.00
_cell.angle_gamma   90.00
#
_symmetry.space_group_name_H-M   'P 1'
#
loop_
_entity.id
_entity.type
_entity.pdbx_description
1 polymer ?
#
loop_
_entity_poly.entity_id
_entity_poly.type
_entity_poly.pdbx_seq_one_letter_code
_entity_poly.pdbx_strand_id
1 'polypeptide(L)'
;MIFDTHAHYDDEAFNEDREELLVSLQSYGIEAVTNVGASIKTSENTIKLTEKYSYVYGAIGVHPNETGELNDEKLNWLKENSSRNKIVAIGEIGLDYYWEEPEHETQKTWFVRQLNLAKEVNLPVIIHSRDAA
;
A
#
# COMPACT_ATOMS: atom_id res chain seq x y z
N MET A 1 14.41 -13.93 -13.30
CA MET A 1 13.53 -13.83 -12.08
C MET A 1 13.45 -12.39 -11.65
N ILE A 2 12.26 -11.83 -11.62
CA ILE A 2 11.99 -10.47 -11.15
C ILE A 2 10.95 -10.52 -10.06
N PHE A 3 11.23 -9.83 -8.94
CA PHE A 3 10.24 -9.50 -7.94
C PHE A 3 9.98 -8.00 -8.00
N ASP A 4 8.80 -7.62 -8.50
CA ASP A 4 8.37 -6.23 -8.51
C ASP A 4 7.84 -5.85 -7.13
N THR A 5 8.59 -5.05 -6.41
CA THR A 5 8.28 -4.72 -5.00
C THR A 5 7.33 -3.54 -4.83
N HIS A 6 6.95 -2.85 -5.90
CA HIS A 6 6.08 -1.67 -5.81
C HIS A 6 5.26 -1.48 -7.09
N ALA A 7 4.03 -1.95 -7.07
CA ALA A 7 3.09 -1.80 -8.17
C ALA A 7 1.69 -1.44 -7.66
N HIS A 8 0.87 -0.89 -8.53
CA HIS A 8 -0.50 -0.48 -8.26
C HIS A 8 -1.46 -1.08 -9.29
N TYR A 9 -1.51 -2.41 -9.38
CA TYR A 9 -2.38 -3.11 -10.34
C TYR A 9 -3.87 -3.01 -10.02
N ASP A 10 -4.24 -2.51 -8.83
CA ASP A 10 -5.61 -2.20 -8.47
C ASP A 10 -6.11 -0.88 -9.06
N ASP A 11 -5.22 -0.04 -9.63
CA ASP A 11 -5.58 1.24 -10.24
C ASP A 11 -6.63 1.08 -11.33
N GLU A 12 -7.53 2.06 -11.44
CA GLU A 12 -8.61 2.08 -12.43
C GLU A 12 -8.10 1.99 -13.87
N ALA A 13 -6.88 2.44 -14.14
CA ALA A 13 -6.24 2.33 -15.46
C ALA A 13 -6.16 0.87 -15.94
N PHE A 14 -6.16 -0.10 -15.03
CA PHE A 14 -6.11 -1.53 -15.34
C PHE A 14 -7.48 -2.22 -15.36
N ASN A 15 -8.58 -1.50 -15.16
CA ASN A 15 -9.90 -2.14 -15.02
C ASN A 15 -10.30 -3.06 -16.18
N GLU A 16 -9.89 -2.71 -17.41
CA GLU A 16 -10.27 -3.47 -18.60
C GLU A 16 -9.42 -4.73 -18.80
N ASP A 17 -8.13 -4.70 -18.41
CA ASP A 17 -7.16 -5.75 -18.73
C ASP A 17 -6.38 -6.30 -17.54
N ARG A 18 -6.74 -5.91 -16.32
CA ARG A 18 -6.03 -6.30 -15.09
C ARG A 18 -5.82 -7.80 -14.98
N GLU A 19 -6.86 -8.59 -15.19
CA GLU A 19 -6.79 -10.04 -15.04
C GLU A 19 -5.86 -10.67 -16.07
N GLU A 20 -5.99 -10.27 -17.34
CA GLU A 20 -5.13 -10.73 -18.42
C GLU A 20 -3.66 -10.34 -18.16
N LEU A 21 -3.44 -9.09 -17.76
CA LEU A 21 -2.10 -8.59 -17.45
C LEU A 21 -1.46 -9.37 -16.31
N LEU A 22 -2.15 -9.52 -15.18
CA LEU A 22 -1.62 -10.23 -14.01
C LEU A 22 -1.30 -11.69 -14.34
N VAL A 23 -2.15 -12.37 -15.05
CA VAL A 23 -1.90 -13.77 -15.50
C VAL A 23 -0.68 -13.86 -16.40
N SER A 24 -0.42 -12.84 -17.21
CA SER A 24 0.71 -12.83 -18.16
C SER A 24 2.07 -12.57 -17.53
N LEU A 25 2.13 -12.00 -16.32
CA LEU A 25 3.39 -11.52 -15.70
C LEU A 25 4.47 -12.59 -15.60
N GLN A 26 4.10 -13.81 -15.23
CA GLN A 26 5.06 -14.91 -15.11
C GLN A 26 5.72 -15.25 -16.45
N SER A 27 5.00 -15.15 -17.56
CA SER A 27 5.53 -15.38 -18.89
C SER A 27 6.57 -14.34 -19.31
N TYR A 28 6.55 -13.17 -18.67
CA TYR A 28 7.54 -12.10 -18.86
C TYR A 28 8.67 -12.12 -17.83
N GLY A 29 8.77 -13.18 -17.02
CA GLY A 29 9.83 -13.34 -16.02
C GLY A 29 9.59 -12.61 -14.69
N ILE A 30 8.38 -12.10 -14.46
CA ILE A 30 7.97 -11.51 -13.18
C ILE A 30 7.35 -12.61 -12.34
N GLU A 31 8.06 -13.07 -11.32
CA GLU A 31 7.63 -14.21 -10.50
C GLU A 31 6.78 -13.82 -9.30
N ALA A 32 6.98 -12.62 -8.78
CA ALA A 32 6.23 -12.09 -7.67
C ALA A 32 6.06 -10.58 -7.78
N VAL A 33 4.96 -10.08 -7.23
CA VAL A 33 4.62 -8.65 -7.20
C VAL A 33 4.13 -8.30 -5.81
N THR A 34 4.53 -7.13 -5.33
CA THR A 34 3.86 -6.48 -4.19
C THR A 34 2.98 -5.35 -4.71
N ASN A 35 1.68 -5.53 -4.63
CA ASN A 35 0.73 -4.46 -4.87
C ASN A 35 0.64 -3.57 -3.63
N VAL A 36 0.69 -2.26 -3.81
CA VAL A 36 0.83 -1.30 -2.70
C VAL A 36 -0.42 -0.44 -2.58
N GLY A 37 -1.06 -0.50 -1.42
CA GLY A 37 -2.19 0.36 -1.08
C GLY A 37 -1.77 1.81 -0.85
N ALA A 38 -2.69 2.73 -1.07
CA ALA A 38 -2.47 4.17 -0.87
C ALA A 38 -3.63 4.83 -0.09
N SER A 39 -4.70 4.09 0.14
CA SER A 39 -5.89 4.50 0.90
C SER A 39 -6.48 3.27 1.56
N ILE A 40 -7.49 3.43 2.40
CA ILE A 40 -8.24 2.28 2.94
C ILE A 40 -8.86 1.49 1.79
N LYS A 41 -9.48 2.17 0.84
CA LYS A 41 -10.10 1.51 -0.31
C LYS A 41 -9.10 0.73 -1.16
N THR A 42 -7.97 1.32 -1.51
CA THR A 42 -6.95 0.63 -2.32
C THR A 42 -6.21 -0.44 -1.51
N SER A 43 -6.14 -0.31 -0.19
CA SER A 43 -5.65 -1.38 0.69
C SER A 43 -6.61 -2.58 0.71
N GLU A 44 -7.93 -2.36 0.72
CA GLU A 44 -8.92 -3.42 0.55
C GLU A 44 -8.76 -4.12 -0.81
N ASN A 45 -8.61 -3.35 -1.88
CA ASN A 45 -8.38 -3.88 -3.23
C ASN A 45 -7.09 -4.70 -3.29
N THR A 46 -6.03 -4.22 -2.65
CA THR A 46 -4.75 -4.93 -2.53
C THR A 46 -4.93 -6.30 -1.85
N ILE A 47 -5.65 -6.35 -0.74
CA ILE A 47 -5.96 -7.61 -0.05
C ILE A 47 -6.67 -8.59 -0.99
N LYS A 48 -7.67 -8.12 -1.74
CA LYS A 48 -8.39 -8.96 -2.71
C LYS A 48 -7.47 -9.53 -3.78
N LEU A 49 -6.52 -8.75 -4.29
CA LEU A 49 -5.54 -9.24 -5.27
C LEU A 49 -4.63 -10.32 -4.67
N THR A 50 -4.22 -10.18 -3.41
CA THR A 50 -3.39 -11.20 -2.75
C THR A 50 -4.16 -12.51 -2.56
N GLU A 51 -5.46 -12.45 -2.36
CA GLU A 51 -6.31 -13.64 -2.21
C GLU A 51 -6.56 -14.34 -3.56
N LYS A 52 -6.64 -13.57 -4.63
CA LYS A 52 -6.94 -14.08 -5.97
C LYS A 52 -5.72 -14.69 -6.68
N TYR A 53 -4.52 -14.12 -6.50
CA TYR A 53 -3.31 -14.51 -7.21
C TYR A 53 -2.21 -14.96 -6.25
N SER A 54 -1.69 -16.18 -6.44
CA SER A 54 -0.70 -16.77 -5.53
C SER A 54 0.64 -16.00 -5.49
N TYR A 55 1.01 -15.35 -6.58
CA TYR A 55 2.26 -14.59 -6.74
C TYR A 55 2.10 -13.09 -6.42
N VAL A 56 0.92 -12.65 -6.00
CA VAL A 56 0.67 -11.27 -5.57
C VAL A 56 0.69 -11.19 -4.07
N TYR A 57 1.59 -10.38 -3.56
CA TYR A 57 1.70 -9.95 -2.17
C TYR A 57 1.16 -8.53 -2.03
N GLY A 58 0.96 -8.06 -0.82
CA GLY A 58 0.38 -6.74 -0.58
C GLY A 58 1.11 -5.95 0.50
N ALA A 59 1.13 -4.65 0.31
CA ALA A 59 1.37 -3.68 1.36
C ALA A 59 0.08 -2.89 1.58
N ILE A 60 -0.26 -2.60 2.82
CA ILE A 60 -1.44 -1.80 3.17
C ILE A 60 -1.03 -0.60 4.00
N GLY A 61 -1.65 0.52 3.74
CA GLY A 61 -1.35 1.79 4.39
C GLY A 61 -2.06 2.93 3.69
N VAL A 62 -1.81 4.15 4.19
CA VAL A 62 -2.43 5.36 3.66
C VAL A 62 -1.35 6.36 3.29
N HIS A 63 -1.32 6.66 2.01
CA HIS A 63 -0.44 7.64 1.37
C HIS A 63 -0.64 9.04 1.98
N PRO A 64 0.39 9.88 2.07
CA PRO A 64 0.26 11.23 2.62
C PRO A 64 -0.90 12.05 2.06
N ASN A 65 -1.19 11.93 0.76
CA ASN A 65 -2.30 12.67 0.13
C ASN A 65 -3.69 12.23 0.60
N GLU A 66 -3.79 11.05 1.21
CA GLU A 66 -5.05 10.46 1.68
C GLU A 66 -5.19 10.45 3.20
N THR A 67 -4.23 11.04 3.92
CA THR A 67 -4.22 11.01 5.40
C THR A 67 -5.39 11.76 6.03
N GLY A 68 -6.07 12.65 5.29
CA GLY A 68 -7.30 13.29 5.74
C GLY A 68 -8.44 12.32 6.06
N GLU A 69 -8.43 11.12 5.49
CA GLU A 69 -9.44 10.09 5.78
C GLU A 69 -9.17 9.31 7.07
N LEU A 70 -7.93 9.34 7.60
CA LEU A 70 -7.53 8.51 8.73
C LEU A 70 -8.14 8.94 10.06
N ASN A 71 -8.44 7.94 10.87
CA ASN A 71 -8.85 8.04 12.26
C ASN A 71 -8.39 6.77 12.99
N ASP A 72 -8.70 6.67 14.28
CA ASP A 72 -8.28 5.53 15.09
C ASP A 72 -8.92 4.21 14.64
N GLU A 73 -10.16 4.24 14.18
CA GLU A 73 -10.86 3.06 13.65
C GLU A 73 -10.17 2.52 12.40
N LYS A 74 -9.82 3.39 11.47
CA LYS A 74 -9.14 3.02 10.22
C LYS A 74 -7.71 2.54 10.48
N LEU A 75 -6.99 3.16 11.42
CA LEU A 75 -5.68 2.67 11.83
C LEU A 75 -5.77 1.26 12.43
N ASN A 76 -6.79 1.01 13.25
CA ASN A 76 -7.04 -0.31 13.80
C ASN A 76 -7.39 -1.34 12.71
N TRP A 77 -8.15 -0.95 11.70
CA TRP A 77 -8.43 -1.78 10.53
C TRP A 77 -7.13 -2.20 9.82
N LEU A 78 -6.19 -1.27 9.63
CA LEU A 78 -4.87 -1.58 9.07
C LEU A 78 -4.12 -2.59 9.95
N LYS A 79 -4.14 -2.39 11.26
CA LYS A 79 -3.51 -3.30 12.22
C LYS A 79 -4.08 -4.71 12.11
N GLU A 80 -5.40 -4.86 12.13
CA GLU A 80 -6.06 -6.16 12.04
C GLU A 80 -5.74 -6.89 10.74
N ASN A 81 -5.75 -6.16 9.61
CA ASN A 81 -5.51 -6.73 8.30
C ASN A 81 -4.03 -6.98 7.99
N SER A 82 -3.11 -6.35 8.72
CA SER A 82 -1.67 -6.58 8.57
C SER A 82 -1.23 -7.99 8.96
N SER A 83 -2.04 -8.71 9.72
CA SER A 83 -1.78 -10.10 10.11
C SER A 83 -2.10 -11.12 9.01
N ARG A 84 -2.69 -10.72 7.91
CA ARG A 84 -2.98 -11.61 6.78
C ARG A 84 -1.68 -12.13 6.17
N ASN A 85 -1.68 -13.40 5.80
CA ASN A 85 -0.48 -14.15 5.43
C ASN A 85 0.36 -13.51 4.32
N LYS A 86 -0.28 -12.83 3.36
CA LYS A 86 0.40 -12.25 2.20
C LYS A 86 0.55 -10.73 2.27
N ILE A 87 0.21 -10.13 3.39
CA ILE A 87 0.51 -8.72 3.68
C ILE A 87 1.91 -8.66 4.26
N VAL A 88 2.81 -8.04 3.54
CA VAL A 88 4.27 -8.11 3.79
C VAL A 88 4.88 -6.79 4.22
N ALA A 89 4.14 -5.68 4.15
CA ALA A 89 4.62 -4.35 4.54
C ALA A 89 3.46 -3.42 4.91
N ILE A 90 3.77 -2.38 5.67
CA ILE A 90 2.92 -1.22 5.84
C ILE A 90 3.37 -0.16 4.83
N GLY A 91 2.48 0.22 3.96
CA GLY A 91 2.74 1.17 2.88
C GLY A 91 1.56 1.29 1.91
N GLU A 92 1.60 2.30 1.12
CA GLU A 92 2.58 3.37 0.99
C GLU A 92 2.30 4.46 2.03
N ILE A 93 3.29 4.84 2.83
CA ILE A 93 3.18 5.86 3.88
C ILE A 93 4.29 6.89 3.70
N GLY A 94 4.14 8.08 4.22
CA GLY A 94 5.21 9.07 4.13
C GLY A 94 4.73 10.50 4.11
N LEU A 95 5.44 11.31 3.33
CA LEU A 95 5.23 12.75 3.23
C LEU A 95 5.23 13.19 1.76
N ASP A 96 4.26 14.05 1.40
CA ASP A 96 4.17 14.65 0.08
C ASP A 96 3.84 16.14 0.23
N TYR A 97 4.84 16.98 0.06
CA TYR A 97 4.71 18.42 0.23
C TYR A 97 4.52 19.17 -1.09
N TYR A 98 4.37 18.44 -2.17
CA TYR A 98 4.02 19.03 -3.47
C TYR A 98 2.65 19.72 -3.44
N TRP A 99 1.69 19.14 -2.70
CA TRP A 99 0.35 19.68 -2.49
C TRP A 99 0.25 20.35 -1.12
N GLU A 100 -0.59 21.37 -0.99
CA GLU A 100 -0.83 22.05 0.29
C GLU A 100 -1.74 21.26 1.24
N GLU A 101 -2.60 20.41 0.66
CA GLU A 101 -3.54 19.56 1.41
C GLU A 101 -3.25 18.08 1.15
N PRO A 102 -3.36 17.21 2.16
CA PRO A 102 -3.57 17.52 3.58
C PRO A 102 -2.42 18.35 4.19
N GLU A 103 -2.69 19.12 5.23
CA GLU A 103 -1.68 19.92 5.92
C GLU A 103 -0.46 19.07 6.32
N HIS A 104 0.73 19.65 6.26
CA HIS A 104 1.98 18.95 6.57
C HIS A 104 1.96 18.32 7.98
N GLU A 105 1.38 18.98 8.97
CA GLU A 105 1.28 18.43 10.33
C GLU A 105 0.37 17.21 10.40
N THR A 106 -0.72 17.19 9.64
CA THR A 106 -1.59 16.02 9.50
C THR A 106 -0.82 14.86 8.89
N GLN A 107 -0.09 15.10 7.81
CA GLN A 107 0.74 14.09 7.18
C GLN A 107 1.79 13.52 8.13
N LYS A 108 2.50 14.37 8.86
CA LYS A 108 3.52 13.95 9.85
C LYS A 108 2.90 13.10 10.96
N THR A 109 1.78 13.52 11.51
CA THR A 109 1.08 12.79 12.57
C THR A 109 0.75 11.37 12.12
N TRP A 110 0.16 11.22 10.96
CA TRP A 110 -0.25 9.91 10.46
C TRP A 110 0.93 9.08 9.93
N PHE A 111 1.96 9.71 9.42
CA PHE A 111 3.21 9.01 9.08
C PHE A 111 3.82 8.36 10.33
N VAL A 112 3.98 9.12 11.42
CA VAL A 112 4.52 8.59 12.69
C VAL A 112 3.62 7.49 13.24
N ARG A 113 2.30 7.65 13.21
CA ARG A 113 1.38 6.64 13.72
C ARG A 113 1.43 5.36 12.90
N GLN A 114 1.56 5.44 11.59
CA GLN A 114 1.72 4.26 10.73
C GLN A 114 3.11 3.62 10.87
N LEU A 115 4.17 4.39 11.10
CA LEU A 115 5.49 3.84 11.46
C LEU A 115 5.43 3.05 12.76
N ASN A 116 4.75 3.58 13.78
CA ASN A 116 4.55 2.89 15.04
C ASN A 116 3.73 1.61 14.87
N LEU A 117 2.70 1.66 14.03
CA LEU A 117 1.94 0.47 13.67
C LEU A 117 2.83 -0.60 13.05
N ALA A 118 3.66 -0.23 12.07
CA ALA A 118 4.58 -1.16 11.41
C ALA A 118 5.53 -1.82 12.41
N LYS A 119 6.04 -1.04 13.36
CA LYS A 119 6.88 -1.54 14.46
C LYS A 119 6.12 -2.52 15.35
N GLU A 120 4.88 -2.19 15.72
CA GLU A 120 4.02 -3.03 16.57
C GLU A 120 3.71 -4.38 15.90
N VAL A 121 3.41 -4.38 14.62
CA VAL A 121 3.09 -5.61 13.86
C VAL A 121 4.32 -6.29 13.27
N ASN A 122 5.51 -5.72 13.47
CA ASN A 122 6.78 -6.24 13.00
C ASN A 122 6.86 -6.44 11.47
N LEU A 123 6.39 -5.44 10.74
CA LEU A 123 6.48 -5.40 9.27
C LEU A 123 7.39 -4.26 8.80
N PRO A 124 8.07 -4.43 7.67
CA PRO A 124 8.78 -3.33 7.02
C PRO A 124 7.80 -2.27 6.49
N VAL A 125 8.34 -1.15 6.05
CA VAL A 125 7.56 -0.05 5.50
C VAL A 125 7.97 0.25 4.06
N ILE A 126 7.01 0.75 3.27
CA ILE A 126 7.25 1.34 1.96
C ILE A 126 6.98 2.83 2.09
N ILE A 127 8.00 3.64 1.83
CA ILE A 127 7.97 5.08 2.10
C ILE A 127 7.88 5.87 0.81
N HIS A 128 6.88 6.77 0.75
CA HIS A 128 6.75 7.83 -0.23
C HIS A 128 7.38 9.13 0.30
N SER A 129 8.16 9.80 -0.52
CA SER A 129 8.68 11.14 -0.21
C SER A 129 8.71 11.99 -1.47
N ARG A 130 8.02 13.12 -1.44
CA ARG A 130 8.07 14.11 -2.51
C ARG A 130 8.11 15.52 -1.91
N ASP A 131 9.14 16.30 -2.27
CA ASP A 131 9.38 17.66 -1.77
C ASP A 131 9.39 17.74 -0.23
N ALA A 132 9.81 16.68 0.44
CA ALA A 132 9.75 16.52 1.89
C ALA A 132 11.13 16.14 2.50
N ALA A 133 12.20 16.54 1.84
CA ALA A 133 13.56 16.28 2.32
C ALA A 133 13.96 17.24 3.46
#